data_f5dc615f0d4f78306101a56eaef900c8
#
_entry.id   f5dc615f0d4f78306101a56eaef900c8
#
_cell.length_a   1.000
_cell.length_b   1.000
_cell.length_c   1.000
_cell.angle_alpha   90.00
_cell.angle_beta   90.00
_cell.angle_gamma   90.00
#
_symmetry.space_group_name_H-M   'P 1'
#
loop_
_entity.id
_entity.type
_entity.pdbx_description
1 polymer ?
#
loop_
_entity_poly.entity_id
_entity_poly.type
_entity_poly.pdbx_seq_one_letter_code
_entity_poly.pdbx_strand_id
1 'polypeptide(L)'
;IRRQRQMCIRDSSTPIDSSASILLFTSEIDVVGIDEAQFFDSGLIDVCNQLANNGIRVIIAGLDMDFKGNPFGPMPQLCAIADEVSKVHAICVKCGQLASFSHRTVKNEKQVLLGETAEYEPLCRECYLRARGEDEQKV
;
A
#
# COMPACT_ATOMS: atom_id res chain seq x y z
N ILE A 1 -7.60 7.01 3.50
CA ILE A 1 -8.35 7.86 2.56
C ILE A 1 -8.24 7.25 1.19
N ARG A 2 -9.30 6.63 0.75
CA ARG A 2 -9.42 6.12 -0.60
C ARG A 2 -9.70 7.30 -1.52
N ARG A 3 -8.82 7.60 -2.46
CA ARG A 3 -9.19 8.45 -3.59
C ARG A 3 -10.12 7.64 -4.48
N GLN A 4 -11.39 7.99 -4.49
CA GLN A 4 -12.32 7.49 -5.48
C GLN A 4 -11.82 7.93 -6.86
N ARG A 5 -11.44 6.99 -7.70
CA ARG A 5 -11.63 7.18 -9.12
C ARG A 5 -13.13 7.33 -9.34
N GLN A 6 -13.54 8.34 -10.09
CA GLN A 6 -14.93 8.63 -10.46
C GLN A 6 -15.49 7.47 -11.32
N MET A 7 -15.73 6.35 -10.71
CA MET A 7 -16.62 5.33 -11.23
C MET A 7 -17.82 5.33 -10.28
N CYS A 8 -19.02 5.27 -10.84
CA CYS A 8 -20.34 5.41 -10.19
C CYS A 8 -20.63 4.43 -9.04
N ILE A 9 -19.65 4.07 -8.24
CA ILE A 9 -19.79 3.24 -7.05
C ILE A 9 -19.58 4.14 -5.83
N ARG A 10 -20.63 4.34 -5.06
CA ARG A 10 -20.53 4.95 -3.74
C ARG A 10 -20.02 3.91 -2.77
N ASP A 11 -18.73 3.96 -2.48
CA ASP A 11 -18.14 3.20 -1.39
C ASP A 11 -18.28 3.96 -0.08
N SER A 12 -18.64 3.27 0.98
CA SER A 12 -18.47 3.75 2.34
C SER A 12 -17.33 2.95 2.99
N SER A 13 -16.37 3.65 3.60
CA SER A 13 -15.33 3.03 4.41
C SER A 13 -15.36 3.62 5.81
N THR A 14 -15.01 2.82 6.80
CA THR A 14 -14.86 3.27 8.18
C THR A 14 -13.39 3.61 8.42
N PRO A 15 -13.02 4.88 8.69
CA PRO A 15 -11.67 5.21 9.10
C PRO A 15 -11.39 4.63 10.49
N ILE A 16 -10.18 4.07 10.66
CA ILE A 16 -9.76 3.38 11.88
C ILE A 16 -8.41 3.91 12.29
N ASP A 17 -8.27 4.27 13.57
CA ASP A 17 -7.04 4.83 14.15
C ASP A 17 -6.04 3.76 14.60
N SER A 18 -6.52 2.55 14.89
CA SER A 18 -5.66 1.42 15.28
C SER A 18 -6.18 0.10 14.74
N SER A 19 -5.29 -0.86 14.52
CA SER A 19 -5.66 -2.20 14.04
C SER A 19 -6.61 -2.93 14.98
N ALA A 20 -6.46 -2.77 16.30
CA ALA A 20 -7.33 -3.37 17.30
C ALA A 20 -8.79 -2.94 17.16
N SER A 21 -9.05 -1.73 16.67
CA SER A 21 -10.41 -1.22 16.48
C SER A 21 -11.19 -2.00 15.41
N ILE A 22 -10.51 -2.70 14.50
CA ILE A 22 -11.14 -3.54 13.48
C ILE A 22 -12.03 -4.61 14.13
N LEU A 23 -11.57 -5.20 15.20
CA LEU A 23 -12.30 -6.27 15.91
C LEU A 23 -13.64 -5.82 16.47
N LEU A 24 -13.84 -4.53 16.70
CA LEU A 24 -15.11 -3.98 17.20
C LEU A 24 -16.24 -4.02 16.15
N PHE A 25 -15.88 -4.13 14.88
CA PHE A 25 -16.82 -4.09 13.75
C PHE A 25 -17.05 -5.46 13.12
N THR A 26 -16.50 -6.53 13.70
CA THR A 26 -16.47 -7.85 13.07
C THR A 26 -17.56 -8.80 13.55
N SER A 27 -18.55 -8.33 14.33
CA SER A 27 -19.72 -9.11 14.64
C SER A 27 -20.62 -9.28 13.41
N GLU A 28 -20.96 -10.51 13.06
CA GLU A 28 -21.90 -10.87 11.96
C GLU A 28 -21.43 -10.48 10.55
N ILE A 29 -20.11 -10.49 10.31
CA ILE A 29 -19.56 -10.26 8.97
C ILE A 29 -18.79 -11.49 8.47
N ASP A 30 -18.82 -11.69 7.14
CA ASP A 30 -18.11 -12.77 6.47
C ASP A 30 -16.78 -12.32 5.84
N VAL A 31 -16.67 -11.03 5.53
CA VAL A 31 -15.53 -10.46 4.81
C VAL A 31 -15.11 -9.12 5.39
N VAL A 32 -13.81 -8.94 5.57
CA VAL A 32 -13.18 -7.65 5.93
C VAL A 32 -12.25 -7.22 4.80
N GLY A 33 -12.44 -6.02 4.28
CA GLY A 33 -11.53 -5.37 3.35
C GLY A 33 -10.72 -4.27 4.06
N ILE A 34 -9.40 -4.32 3.97
CA ILE A 34 -8.47 -3.34 4.55
C ILE A 34 -7.69 -2.70 3.42
N ASP A 35 -7.85 -1.39 3.27
CA ASP A 35 -7.13 -0.60 2.26
C ASP A 35 -6.02 0.22 2.92
N GLU A 36 -4.98 0.57 2.15
CA GLU A 36 -3.82 1.35 2.62
C GLU A 36 -3.12 0.72 3.83
N ALA A 37 -3.01 -0.62 3.82
CA ALA A 37 -2.54 -1.40 4.98
C ALA A 37 -1.12 -1.04 5.44
N GLN A 38 -0.29 -0.44 4.58
CA GLN A 38 1.05 0.01 4.94
C GLN A 38 1.08 1.10 6.03
N PHE A 39 -0.05 1.78 6.27
CA PHE A 39 -0.14 2.83 7.29
C PHE A 39 -0.61 2.33 8.66
N PHE A 40 -0.97 1.06 8.76
CA PHE A 40 -1.38 0.48 10.04
C PHE A 40 -0.18 0.13 10.92
N ASP A 41 -0.47 0.01 12.21
CA ASP A 41 0.47 -0.50 13.20
C ASP A 41 0.74 -2.01 13.03
N SER A 42 1.80 -2.53 13.67
CA SER A 42 2.18 -3.93 13.59
C SER A 42 1.15 -4.90 14.19
N GLY A 43 0.23 -4.42 15.00
CA GLY A 43 -0.88 -5.22 15.55
C GLY A 43 -1.84 -5.73 14.48
N LEU A 44 -1.81 -5.14 13.27
CA LEU A 44 -2.65 -5.59 12.16
C LEU A 44 -2.41 -7.06 11.80
N ILE A 45 -1.20 -7.55 11.96
CA ILE A 45 -0.84 -8.95 11.66
C ILE A 45 -1.65 -9.92 12.55
N ASP A 46 -1.67 -9.66 13.83
CA ASP A 46 -2.42 -10.48 14.79
C ASP A 46 -3.93 -10.37 14.59
N VAL A 47 -4.42 -9.18 14.30
CA VAL A 47 -5.83 -8.94 13.97
C VAL A 47 -6.25 -9.73 12.72
N CYS A 48 -5.47 -9.71 11.66
CA CYS A 48 -5.77 -10.46 10.44
C CYS A 48 -5.79 -11.97 10.70
N ASN A 49 -4.82 -12.49 11.47
CA ASN A 49 -4.81 -13.90 11.87
C ASN A 49 -6.04 -14.27 12.71
N GLN A 50 -6.44 -13.45 13.68
CA GLN A 50 -7.64 -13.69 14.48
C GLN A 50 -8.90 -13.75 13.60
N LEU A 51 -9.06 -12.81 12.68
CA LEU A 51 -10.20 -12.77 11.77
C LEU A 51 -10.24 -14.01 10.88
N ALA A 52 -9.13 -14.35 10.25
CA ALA A 52 -9.04 -15.52 9.38
C ALA A 52 -9.28 -16.83 10.15
N ASN A 53 -8.73 -16.98 11.36
CA ASN A 53 -8.93 -18.14 12.24
C ASN A 53 -10.40 -18.28 12.70
N ASN A 54 -11.14 -17.19 12.73
CA ASN A 54 -12.58 -17.18 13.02
C ASN A 54 -13.46 -17.37 11.76
N GLY A 55 -12.85 -17.70 10.62
CA GLY A 55 -13.56 -17.98 9.37
C GLY A 55 -13.96 -16.73 8.57
N ILE A 56 -13.47 -15.55 8.95
CA ILE A 56 -13.73 -14.29 8.24
C ILE A 56 -12.71 -14.17 7.11
N ARG A 57 -13.17 -13.93 5.89
CA ARG A 57 -12.30 -13.65 4.75
C ARG A 57 -11.67 -12.26 4.89
N VAL A 58 -10.34 -12.19 4.91
CA VAL A 58 -9.59 -10.93 5.01
C VAL A 58 -8.97 -10.59 3.66
N ILE A 59 -9.30 -9.42 3.12
CA ILE A 59 -8.74 -8.91 1.86
C ILE A 59 -7.97 -7.64 2.18
N ILE A 60 -6.67 -7.65 1.88
CA ILE A 60 -5.76 -6.56 2.21
C ILE A 60 -5.21 -5.95 0.93
N ALA A 61 -5.27 -4.62 0.83
CA ALA A 61 -4.61 -3.86 -0.21
C ALA A 61 -3.63 -2.86 0.41
N GLY A 62 -2.48 -2.69 -0.21
CA GLY A 62 -1.47 -1.75 0.28
C GLY A 62 -0.21 -1.74 -0.58
N LEU A 63 0.64 -0.75 -0.34
CA LEU A 63 1.95 -0.63 -0.97
C LEU A 63 2.97 -1.49 -0.21
N ASP A 64 3.63 -2.38 -0.92
CA ASP A 64 4.68 -3.25 -0.35
C ASP A 64 6.02 -2.53 -0.13
N MET A 65 6.29 -1.47 -0.89
CA MET A 65 7.49 -0.65 -0.79
C MET A 65 7.17 0.85 -0.73
N ASP A 66 7.99 1.59 0.00
CA ASP A 66 7.99 3.05 -0.01
C ASP A 66 8.71 3.62 -1.26
N PHE A 67 8.75 4.94 -1.41
CA PHE A 67 9.39 5.61 -2.54
C PHE A 67 10.91 5.42 -2.59
N LYS A 68 11.55 4.99 -1.49
CA LYS A 68 12.98 4.65 -1.43
C LYS A 68 13.24 3.19 -1.82
N GLY A 69 12.19 2.41 -2.06
CA GLY A 69 12.28 0.98 -2.36
C GLY A 69 12.45 0.10 -1.12
N ASN A 70 12.20 0.64 0.07
CA ASN A 70 12.23 -0.13 1.30
C ASN A 70 10.86 -0.77 1.58
N PRO A 71 10.84 -1.92 2.28
CA PRO A 71 9.60 -2.52 2.76
C PRO A 71 8.76 -1.52 3.57
N PHE A 72 7.45 -1.50 3.36
CA PHE A 72 6.59 -0.48 3.92
C PHE A 72 5.64 -1.03 5.00
N GLY A 73 5.75 -0.50 6.23
CA GLY A 73 4.89 -0.82 7.35
C GLY A 73 4.78 -2.32 7.63
N PRO A 74 3.57 -2.83 7.94
CA PRO A 74 3.35 -4.25 8.24
C PRO A 74 3.23 -5.13 6.97
N MET A 75 3.33 -4.57 5.76
CA MET A 75 3.11 -5.29 4.51
C MET A 75 3.97 -6.55 4.33
N PRO A 76 5.28 -6.55 4.66
CA PRO A 76 6.09 -7.77 4.54
C PRO A 76 5.56 -8.93 5.36
N GLN A 77 5.15 -8.66 6.61
CA GLN A 77 4.60 -9.67 7.50
C GLN A 77 3.21 -10.12 7.06
N LEU A 78 2.38 -9.19 6.58
CA LEU A 78 1.08 -9.53 6.01
C LEU A 78 1.21 -10.43 4.78
N CYS A 79 2.15 -10.15 3.89
CA CYS A 79 2.45 -11.03 2.76
C CYS A 79 2.93 -12.42 3.21
N ALA A 80 3.67 -12.50 4.33
CA ALA A 80 4.18 -13.77 4.85
C ALA A 80 3.09 -14.67 5.43
N ILE A 81 2.04 -14.10 6.05
CA ILE A 81 0.94 -14.87 6.67
C ILE A 81 -0.25 -15.08 5.73
N ALA A 82 -0.30 -14.39 4.60
CA ALA A 82 -1.41 -14.50 3.66
C ALA A 82 -1.41 -15.86 2.95
N ASP A 83 -2.61 -16.45 2.79
CA ASP A 83 -2.79 -17.68 2.00
C ASP A 83 -2.57 -17.43 0.50
N GLU A 84 -2.85 -16.20 0.02
CA GLU A 84 -2.66 -15.80 -1.36
C GLU A 84 -2.11 -14.37 -1.42
N VAL A 85 -1.09 -14.15 -2.25
CA VAL A 85 -0.49 -12.84 -2.50
C VAL A 85 -0.45 -12.56 -3.99
N SER A 86 -1.09 -11.47 -4.40
CA SER A 86 -1.02 -10.97 -5.77
C SER A 86 -0.26 -9.65 -5.79
N LYS A 87 0.89 -9.62 -6.49
CA LYS A 87 1.65 -8.39 -6.70
C LYS A 87 1.22 -7.71 -7.99
N VAL A 88 0.52 -6.59 -7.87
CA VAL A 88 0.00 -5.82 -8.99
C VAL A 88 1.02 -4.75 -9.40
N HIS A 89 1.21 -4.56 -10.69
CA HIS A 89 2.18 -3.62 -11.27
C HIS A 89 1.47 -2.52 -12.06
N ALA A 90 2.05 -1.32 -12.01
CA ALA A 90 1.74 -0.25 -12.95
C ALA A 90 2.60 -0.39 -14.23
N ILE A 91 2.44 0.53 -15.15
CA ILE A 91 3.29 0.64 -16.34
C ILE A 91 4.31 1.76 -16.12
N CYS A 92 5.58 1.46 -16.36
CA CYS A 92 6.67 2.42 -16.25
C CYS A 92 6.48 3.56 -17.26
N VAL A 93 6.41 4.79 -16.75
CA VAL A 93 6.19 5.98 -17.60
C VAL A 93 7.38 6.31 -18.50
N LYS A 94 8.56 5.75 -18.24
CA LYS A 94 9.78 6.01 -19.04
C LYS A 94 9.97 5.01 -20.17
N CYS A 95 9.70 3.73 -19.95
CA CYS A 95 10.01 2.67 -20.92
C CYS A 95 8.85 1.73 -21.25
N GLY A 96 7.68 1.86 -20.61
CA GLY A 96 6.50 1.04 -20.89
C GLY A 96 6.54 -0.37 -20.32
N GLN A 97 7.56 -0.74 -19.55
CA GLN A 97 7.65 -2.04 -18.89
C GLN A 97 6.87 -2.05 -17.56
N LEU A 98 6.72 -3.23 -16.94
CA LEU A 98 6.08 -3.34 -15.63
C LEU A 98 6.86 -2.55 -14.59
N ALA A 99 6.16 -1.67 -13.87
CA ALA A 99 6.69 -0.83 -12.81
C ALA A 99 6.40 -1.41 -11.44
N SER A 100 7.45 -1.52 -10.62
CA SER A 100 7.35 -1.96 -9.22
C SER A 100 7.73 -0.87 -8.22
N PHE A 101 8.21 0.27 -8.68
CA PHE A 101 8.69 1.37 -7.84
C PHE A 101 7.83 2.62 -8.02
N SER A 102 7.57 3.31 -6.92
CA SER A 102 6.95 4.63 -6.91
C SER A 102 8.06 5.66 -6.70
N HIS A 103 8.51 6.29 -7.79
CA HIS A 103 9.51 7.34 -7.73
C HIS A 103 8.85 8.66 -7.34
N ARG A 104 9.43 9.36 -6.35
CA ARG A 104 8.95 10.66 -5.91
C ARG A 104 9.65 11.75 -6.71
N THR A 105 8.88 12.60 -7.36
CA THR A 105 9.40 13.68 -8.22
C THR A 105 9.74 14.96 -7.45
N VAL A 106 9.25 15.10 -6.21
CA VAL A 106 9.51 16.26 -5.34
C VAL A 106 10.54 15.94 -4.27
N LYS A 107 11.44 16.89 -3.99
CA LYS A 107 12.47 16.78 -2.95
C LYS A 107 11.82 16.92 -1.57
N ASN A 108 11.39 15.84 -0.97
CA ASN A 108 10.92 15.79 0.41
C ASN A 108 11.26 14.43 1.01
N GLU A 109 11.96 14.41 2.15
CA GLU A 109 12.43 13.18 2.78
C GLU A 109 11.40 12.48 3.67
N LYS A 110 10.24 13.07 3.92
CA LYS A 110 9.18 12.44 4.71
C LYS A 110 8.71 11.17 4.00
N GLN A 111 8.64 10.05 4.72
CA GLN A 111 8.21 8.75 4.18
C GLN A 111 6.78 8.83 3.59
N VAL A 112 5.92 9.58 4.23
CA VAL A 112 4.55 9.81 3.80
C VAL A 112 4.40 11.26 3.36
N LEU A 113 4.08 11.46 2.08
CA LEU A 113 3.61 12.72 1.53
C LEU A 113 2.18 12.49 1.04
N LEU A 114 1.24 13.15 1.69
CA LEU A 114 -0.14 13.20 1.20
C LEU A 114 -0.17 14.19 0.04
N GLY A 115 -0.06 13.69 -1.17
CA GLY A 115 0.05 14.52 -2.34
C GLY A 115 -0.73 13.99 -3.53
N GLU A 116 -0.94 14.88 -4.47
CA GLU A 116 -1.62 14.57 -5.72
C GLU A 116 -0.76 13.69 -6.63
N THR A 117 -1.38 13.05 -7.61
CA THR A 117 -0.76 12.14 -8.58
C THR A 117 0.46 12.72 -9.34
N ALA A 118 0.68 14.05 -9.24
CA ALA A 118 1.84 14.74 -9.83
C ALA A 118 3.17 14.53 -9.06
N GLU A 119 3.13 14.00 -7.83
CA GLU A 119 4.32 13.87 -6.97
C GLU A 119 5.00 12.50 -7.05
N TYR A 120 4.35 11.52 -7.68
CA TYR A 120 4.86 10.17 -7.84
C TYR A 120 4.70 9.67 -9.27
N GLU A 121 5.72 8.99 -9.78
CA GLU A 121 5.67 8.30 -11.06
C GLU A 121 6.03 6.81 -10.91
N PRO A 122 5.30 5.90 -11.58
CA PRO A 122 5.64 4.48 -11.57
C PRO A 122 6.82 4.21 -12.48
N LEU A 123 7.86 3.57 -11.92
CA LEU A 123 9.07 3.20 -12.65
C LEU A 123 9.39 1.70 -12.51
N CYS A 124 9.94 1.11 -13.57
CA CYS A 124 10.62 -0.18 -13.47
C CYS A 124 11.94 -0.02 -12.70
N ARG A 125 12.55 -1.11 -12.29
CA ARG A 125 13.79 -1.09 -11.50
C ARG A 125 14.92 -0.30 -12.19
N GLU A 126 15.13 -0.51 -13.46
CA GLU A 126 16.19 0.15 -14.22
C GLU A 126 15.99 1.67 -14.30
N CYS A 127 14.78 2.10 -14.68
CA CYS A 127 14.44 3.53 -14.75
C CYS A 127 14.46 4.19 -13.37
N TYR A 128 14.08 3.48 -12.33
CA TYR A 128 14.13 3.97 -10.95
C TYR A 128 15.58 4.19 -10.49
N LEU A 129 16.49 3.25 -10.75
CA LEU A 129 17.90 3.39 -10.41
C LEU A 129 18.58 4.54 -11.16
N ARG A 130 18.26 4.75 -12.43
CA ARG A 130 18.74 5.89 -13.21
C ARG A 130 18.24 7.22 -12.62
N ALA A 131 16.95 7.32 -12.31
CA ALA A 131 16.36 8.53 -11.73
C ALA A 131 17.02 8.88 -10.38
N ARG A 132 17.26 7.89 -9.51
CA ARG A 132 17.98 8.10 -8.25
C ARG A 132 19.41 8.59 -8.46
N GLY A 133 20.16 8.02 -9.40
CA GLY A 133 21.51 8.45 -9.70
C GLY A 133 21.57 9.88 -10.23
N GLU A 134 20.59 10.32 -11.01
CA GLU A 134 20.47 11.71 -11.47
C GLU A 134 20.15 12.68 -10.32
N ASP A 135 19.35 12.26 -9.35
CA ASP A 135 19.00 13.07 -8.18
C ASP A 135 20.19 13.24 -7.22
N GLU A 136 21.02 12.20 -7.05
CA GLU A 136 22.24 12.27 -6.23
C GLU A 136 23.35 13.13 -6.86
N GLN A 137 23.41 13.26 -8.20
CA GLN A 137 24.38 14.11 -8.89
C GLN A 137 23.99 15.61 -8.93
N LYS A 138 22.76 15.95 -8.53
CA LYS A 138 22.24 17.33 -8.51
C LYS A 138 22.38 18.00 -7.13
N VAL A 139 23.11 17.39 -6.18
CA VAL A 139 23.36 17.92 -4.84
C VAL A 139 24.74 18.60 -4.76
#